data_f6cbf5308b39215e66acbb0559900571
#
_entry.id   f6cbf5308b39215e66acbb0559900571
#
_cell.length_a   1.000
_cell.length_b   1.000
_cell.length_c   1.000
_cell.angle_alpha   90.00
_cell.angle_beta   90.00
_cell.angle_gamma   90.00
#
_symmetry.space_group_name_H-M   'P 1'
#
loop_
_entity.id
_entity.type
_entity.pdbx_description
1 polymer ?
#
loop_
_entity_poly.entity_id
_entity_poly.type
_entity_poly.pdbx_seq_one_letter_code
_entity_poly.pdbx_strand_id
1 'polypeptide(L)'
;VKSAFALLLTRVTEPRMSKFMRLEVYIMQRTISAMVGKGSVNHNSRKFKAENVDAERSYLNVDYCNESIKKVYHELFDEALARYNAKQKRADRKIENYYEKIRSSKQEKPFHELILQIGDKENMGAESENGQLARQVLDEYYRGFQERNPQLRVFSAHLHLDEATPHLHIDFVPFTTGSKRGLDTRVSLKQALAAQGFKGGSRGDTEWSQWVLSEKEQLAAVMERYGIEWEQKGTHEKHLSVLDYKKQERAEEIEQLESKIIDKQTEFETLSKRIQNFDKGTNSLSQMQNALENASEYQLPEPQGFLTAKSYKSKVVEPLIKRLKSLVKTLMVRYFQAIDDYQRLNQTNAACTVAMKNLKIKISS
;
A
#
# COMPACT_ATOMS: atom_id res chain seq x y z
N VAL A 1 -60.94 -50.92 3.46
CA VAL A 1 -61.15 -51.11 4.91
C VAL A 1 -60.07 -50.28 5.61
N LYS A 2 -60.50 -49.21 6.27
CA LYS A 2 -59.69 -48.32 7.06
C LYS A 2 -59.26 -49.02 8.35
N SER A 3 -58.03 -48.83 8.77
CA SER A 3 -57.70 -48.86 10.18
C SER A 3 -56.46 -47.99 10.48
N ALA A 4 -56.67 -47.15 11.45
CA ALA A 4 -55.80 -46.15 12.02
C ALA A 4 -54.64 -46.82 12.77
N PHE A 5 -53.46 -46.20 12.70
CA PHE A 5 -52.44 -46.38 13.71
C PHE A 5 -52.16 -45.02 14.34
N ALA A 6 -52.46 -44.97 15.62
CA ALA A 6 -52.37 -43.79 16.42
C ALA A 6 -50.94 -43.46 16.84
N LEU A 7 -50.66 -42.17 16.87
CA LEU A 7 -49.49 -41.49 17.41
C LEU A 7 -49.08 -42.01 18.80
N LEU A 8 -47.78 -42.24 18.94
CA LEU A 8 -47.09 -42.10 20.21
C LEU A 8 -46.04 -40.98 20.05
N LEU A 9 -46.42 -39.80 20.48
CA LEU A 9 -45.54 -38.67 20.67
C LEU A 9 -44.65 -38.93 21.90
N THR A 10 -43.47 -39.40 21.71
CA THR A 10 -42.39 -39.26 22.70
C THR A 10 -41.71 -37.93 22.44
N ARG A 11 -41.88 -36.97 23.36
CA ARG A 11 -41.09 -35.78 23.49
C ARG A 11 -39.62 -36.20 23.64
N VAL A 12 -38.85 -36.10 22.58
CA VAL A 12 -37.40 -36.03 22.65
C VAL A 12 -37.08 -34.57 23.02
N THR A 13 -36.70 -34.36 24.26
CA THR A 13 -36.09 -33.10 24.72
C THR A 13 -34.84 -32.87 23.90
N GLU A 14 -34.84 -31.83 23.08
CA GLU A 14 -33.62 -31.36 22.39
C GLU A 14 -32.54 -31.12 23.43
N PRO A 15 -31.35 -31.70 23.28
CA PRO A 15 -30.21 -31.30 24.09
C PRO A 15 -29.89 -29.83 23.72
N ARG A 16 -29.86 -28.94 24.73
CA ARG A 16 -29.29 -27.60 24.61
C ARG A 16 -27.97 -27.74 23.89
N MET A 17 -27.94 -27.39 22.60
CA MET A 17 -26.70 -27.15 21.88
C MET A 17 -25.97 -26.01 22.59
N SER A 18 -24.89 -26.39 23.29
CA SER A 18 -23.88 -25.50 23.79
C SER A 18 -23.52 -24.51 22.67
N LYS A 19 -23.22 -23.27 23.05
CA LYS A 19 -22.60 -22.25 22.22
C LYS A 19 -21.38 -22.84 21.49
N PHE A 20 -21.60 -23.53 20.38
CA PHE A 20 -20.55 -23.75 19.41
C PHE A 20 -20.21 -22.37 18.87
N MET A 21 -18.99 -21.93 19.14
CA MET A 21 -18.35 -20.81 18.50
C MET A 21 -18.70 -20.87 17.00
N ARG A 22 -19.50 -19.91 16.52
CA ARG A 22 -19.51 -19.58 15.11
C ARG A 22 -18.06 -19.18 14.82
N LEU A 23 -17.30 -20.05 14.23
CA LEU A 23 -16.09 -19.65 13.52
C LEU A 23 -16.63 -18.70 12.43
N GLU A 24 -16.53 -17.41 12.65
CA GLU A 24 -16.64 -16.47 11.57
C GLU A 24 -15.44 -16.76 10.68
N VAL A 25 -15.68 -17.52 9.61
CA VAL A 25 -14.71 -17.69 8.54
C VAL A 25 -14.56 -16.30 7.96
N TYR A 26 -13.49 -15.61 8.34
CA TYR A 26 -13.13 -14.32 7.78
C TYR A 26 -12.73 -14.57 6.33
N ILE A 27 -13.69 -14.42 5.42
CA ILE A 27 -13.43 -14.56 3.99
C ILE A 27 -12.54 -13.40 3.57
N MET A 28 -11.34 -13.71 3.10
CA MET A 28 -10.38 -12.73 2.65
C MET A 28 -10.83 -12.16 1.30
N GLN A 29 -11.18 -10.88 1.22
CA GLN A 29 -11.53 -10.22 -0.05
C GLN A 29 -10.30 -9.57 -0.67
N ARG A 30 -10.05 -9.81 -1.97
CA ARG A 30 -8.92 -9.23 -2.73
C ARG A 30 -9.32 -8.88 -4.14
N THR A 31 -8.74 -7.79 -4.64
CA THR A 31 -8.91 -7.34 -6.02
C THR A 31 -8.09 -8.20 -6.98
N ILE A 32 -8.48 -8.25 -8.26
CA ILE A 32 -7.70 -8.82 -9.36
C ILE A 32 -7.32 -7.68 -10.32
N SER A 33 -6.02 -7.47 -10.48
CA SER A 33 -5.48 -6.63 -11.56
C SER A 33 -5.09 -7.49 -12.74
N ALA A 34 -5.55 -7.11 -13.95
CA ALA A 34 -5.13 -7.70 -15.20
C ALA A 34 -4.70 -6.57 -16.14
N MET A 35 -3.40 -6.46 -16.38
CA MET A 35 -2.80 -5.35 -17.11
C MET A 35 -2.25 -5.80 -18.45
N VAL A 36 -2.32 -4.91 -19.46
CA VAL A 36 -1.57 -5.09 -20.69
C VAL A 36 -0.14 -4.66 -20.45
N GLY A 37 0.79 -5.61 -20.50
CA GLY A 37 2.21 -5.33 -20.35
C GLY A 37 2.79 -4.60 -21.56
N LYS A 38 3.98 -4.04 -21.37
CA LYS A 38 4.77 -3.38 -22.42
C LYS A 38 5.57 -4.37 -23.29
N GLY A 39 5.57 -5.65 -22.91
CA GLY A 39 6.29 -6.70 -23.63
C GLY A 39 7.81 -6.64 -23.43
N SER A 40 8.26 -6.36 -22.21
CA SER A 40 9.71 -6.34 -21.90
C SER A 40 10.21 -7.71 -21.47
N VAL A 41 10.40 -8.61 -22.43
CA VAL A 41 10.88 -9.99 -22.20
C VAL A 41 12.20 -10.03 -21.42
N ASN A 42 13.08 -9.04 -21.60
CA ASN A 42 14.33 -8.95 -20.84
C ASN A 42 14.11 -8.60 -19.36
N HIS A 43 13.08 -7.80 -19.04
CA HIS A 43 12.68 -7.53 -17.67
C HIS A 43 12.03 -8.78 -17.06
N ASN A 44 11.09 -9.40 -17.79
CA ASN A 44 10.35 -10.58 -17.31
C ASN A 44 11.31 -11.75 -17.00
N SER A 45 12.32 -11.98 -17.86
CA SER A 45 13.35 -13.00 -17.66
C SER A 45 14.53 -12.57 -16.77
N ARG A 46 14.45 -11.42 -16.11
CA ARG A 46 15.52 -10.85 -15.25
C ARG A 46 16.90 -10.68 -15.92
N LYS A 47 16.94 -10.65 -17.27
CA LYS A 47 18.13 -10.22 -18.01
C LYS A 47 18.41 -8.72 -17.84
N PHE A 48 17.38 -7.95 -17.55
CA PHE A 48 17.42 -6.56 -17.11
C PHE A 48 16.71 -6.42 -15.77
N LYS A 49 17.39 -5.86 -14.78
CA LYS A 49 16.83 -5.60 -13.43
C LYS A 49 16.46 -4.12 -13.30
N ALA A 50 15.20 -3.85 -12.97
CA ALA A 50 14.74 -2.50 -12.64
C ALA A 50 15.05 -2.18 -11.17
N GLU A 51 14.98 -0.90 -10.79
CA GLU A 51 15.29 -0.43 -9.43
C GLU A 51 14.37 -1.01 -8.33
N ASN A 52 13.16 -1.42 -8.70
CA ASN A 52 12.19 -2.00 -7.79
C ASN A 52 12.34 -3.51 -7.59
N VAL A 53 13.35 -4.13 -8.21
CA VAL A 53 13.62 -5.57 -8.10
C VAL A 53 14.60 -5.81 -6.95
N ASP A 54 14.18 -6.61 -5.99
CA ASP A 54 15.05 -7.11 -4.94
C ASP A 54 15.87 -8.31 -5.43
N ALA A 55 17.14 -8.07 -5.72
CA ALA A 55 18.03 -9.09 -6.25
C ALA A 55 18.24 -10.28 -5.30
N GLU A 56 18.11 -10.08 -3.98
CA GLU A 56 18.29 -11.14 -2.99
C GLU A 56 17.10 -12.12 -2.98
N ARG A 57 15.92 -11.68 -3.47
CA ARG A 57 14.72 -12.51 -3.58
C ARG A 57 14.47 -13.09 -4.97
N SER A 58 15.28 -12.73 -5.99
CA SER A 58 15.07 -13.21 -7.37
C SER A 58 15.09 -14.74 -7.50
N TYR A 59 15.70 -15.45 -6.56
CA TYR A 59 15.68 -16.92 -6.53
C TYR A 59 14.30 -17.52 -6.21
N LEU A 60 13.36 -16.72 -5.70
CA LEU A 60 11.98 -17.14 -5.41
C LEU A 60 11.08 -17.11 -6.66
N ASN A 61 11.52 -16.39 -7.70
CA ASN A 61 10.77 -16.30 -8.96
C ASN A 61 10.61 -17.68 -9.59
N VAL A 62 9.52 -17.85 -10.34
CA VAL A 62 9.27 -19.09 -11.07
C VAL A 62 9.27 -18.80 -12.56
N ASP A 63 10.15 -19.47 -13.27
CA ASP A 63 10.22 -19.45 -14.73
C ASP A 63 9.47 -20.66 -15.30
N TYR A 64 8.32 -20.44 -15.92
CA TYR A 64 7.53 -21.53 -16.53
C TYR A 64 7.99 -21.85 -17.94
N CYS A 65 8.26 -20.84 -18.73
CA CYS A 65 8.88 -20.95 -20.06
C CYS A 65 9.57 -19.65 -20.46
N ASN A 66 10.61 -19.79 -21.28
CA ASN A 66 11.37 -18.65 -21.82
C ASN A 66 11.97 -19.05 -23.18
N GLU A 67 11.12 -19.11 -24.19
CA GLU A 67 11.48 -19.50 -25.55
C GLU A 67 11.80 -18.28 -26.43
N SER A 68 12.58 -18.48 -27.46
CA SER A 68 12.80 -17.44 -28.47
C SER A 68 11.52 -17.20 -29.27
N ILE A 69 10.99 -15.97 -29.25
CA ILE A 69 9.84 -15.60 -30.07
C ILE A 69 10.07 -15.91 -31.56
N LYS A 70 11.29 -15.76 -32.07
CA LYS A 70 11.62 -16.10 -33.46
C LYS A 70 11.42 -17.57 -33.75
N LYS A 71 11.85 -18.46 -32.80
CA LYS A 71 11.62 -19.89 -32.92
C LYS A 71 10.12 -20.20 -32.98
N VAL A 72 9.33 -19.60 -32.09
CA VAL A 72 7.84 -19.76 -32.08
C VAL A 72 7.22 -19.28 -33.37
N TYR A 73 7.73 -18.20 -33.98
CA TYR A 73 7.26 -17.75 -35.29
C TYR A 73 7.55 -18.75 -36.40
N HIS A 74 8.72 -19.38 -36.41
CA HIS A 74 9.04 -20.46 -37.33
C HIS A 74 8.11 -21.66 -37.18
N GLU A 75 7.89 -22.09 -35.93
CA GLU A 75 6.97 -23.20 -35.61
C GLU A 75 5.55 -22.94 -36.09
N LEU A 76 5.02 -21.72 -35.88
CA LEU A 76 3.64 -21.42 -36.18
C LEU A 76 3.37 -21.05 -37.65
N PHE A 77 4.34 -20.42 -38.33
CA PHE A 77 4.04 -19.71 -39.57
C PHE A 77 4.84 -20.14 -40.80
N ASP A 78 5.94 -20.89 -40.68
CA ASP A 78 6.79 -21.22 -41.84
C ASP A 78 6.07 -21.99 -42.92
N GLU A 79 5.24 -22.96 -42.57
CA GLU A 79 4.44 -23.69 -43.54
C GLU A 79 3.43 -22.79 -44.27
N ALA A 80 2.74 -21.92 -43.51
CA ALA A 80 1.79 -20.97 -44.09
C ALA A 80 2.50 -19.94 -44.96
N LEU A 81 3.69 -19.51 -44.59
CA LEU A 81 4.54 -18.61 -45.33
C LEU A 81 5.01 -19.25 -46.65
N ALA A 82 5.42 -20.51 -46.62
CA ALA A 82 5.81 -21.26 -47.80
C ALA A 82 4.64 -21.39 -48.78
N ARG A 83 3.44 -21.78 -48.29
CA ARG A 83 2.21 -21.84 -49.08
C ARG A 83 1.83 -20.49 -49.69
N TYR A 84 1.97 -19.40 -48.90
CA TYR A 84 1.69 -18.04 -49.38
C TYR A 84 2.66 -17.62 -50.48
N ASN A 85 3.97 -17.80 -50.27
CA ASN A 85 5.03 -17.40 -51.19
C ASN A 85 4.98 -18.18 -52.51
N ALA A 86 4.60 -19.46 -52.48
CA ALA A 86 4.42 -20.29 -53.67
C ALA A 86 3.32 -19.74 -54.62
N LYS A 87 2.30 -19.06 -54.09
CA LYS A 87 1.21 -18.45 -54.87
C LYS A 87 1.59 -17.08 -55.46
N GLN A 88 2.72 -16.47 -55.03
CA GLN A 88 3.13 -15.15 -55.48
C GLN A 88 3.96 -15.22 -56.75
N LYS A 89 3.43 -14.66 -57.86
CA LYS A 89 4.15 -14.55 -59.13
C LYS A 89 5.25 -13.48 -59.14
N ARG A 90 5.06 -12.42 -58.34
CA ARG A 90 5.98 -11.28 -58.23
C ARG A 90 6.89 -11.43 -56.98
N ALA A 91 8.18 -11.19 -57.15
CA ALA A 91 9.15 -11.30 -56.09
C ALA A 91 8.91 -10.29 -54.93
N ASP A 92 8.48 -9.05 -55.30
CA ASP A 92 8.18 -7.99 -54.32
C ASP A 92 6.97 -8.28 -53.43
N ARG A 93 6.15 -9.28 -53.71
CA ARG A 93 5.04 -9.75 -52.92
C ARG A 93 5.38 -10.93 -51.99
N LYS A 94 6.53 -11.54 -52.19
CA LYS A 94 6.99 -12.60 -51.34
C LYS A 94 7.48 -12.04 -49.99
N ILE A 95 7.24 -12.76 -48.95
CA ILE A 95 7.65 -12.40 -47.58
C ILE A 95 8.85 -13.27 -47.25
N GLU A 96 10.00 -12.67 -47.00
CA GLU A 96 11.21 -13.38 -46.63
C GLU A 96 11.20 -13.79 -45.13
N ASN A 97 10.80 -12.87 -44.27
CA ASN A 97 10.75 -13.09 -42.82
C ASN A 97 9.41 -12.56 -42.26
N TYR A 98 8.58 -13.47 -41.81
CA TYR A 98 7.28 -13.11 -41.31
C TYR A 98 7.34 -12.39 -39.94
N TYR A 99 8.27 -12.74 -39.06
CA TYR A 99 8.47 -12.02 -37.80
C TYR A 99 8.83 -10.55 -38.03
N GLU A 100 9.80 -10.27 -38.91
CA GLU A 100 10.20 -8.90 -39.23
C GLU A 100 9.08 -8.10 -39.91
N LYS A 101 8.28 -8.76 -40.73
CA LYS A 101 7.08 -8.16 -41.34
C LYS A 101 6.08 -7.72 -40.27
N ILE A 102 5.79 -8.56 -39.27
CA ILE A 102 4.86 -8.21 -38.18
C ILE A 102 5.50 -7.17 -37.26
N ARG A 103 6.77 -7.27 -36.94
CA ARG A 103 7.48 -6.30 -36.10
C ARG A 103 7.47 -4.88 -36.69
N SER A 104 7.53 -4.75 -38.02
CA SER A 104 7.43 -3.46 -38.70
C SER A 104 6.00 -3.02 -38.99
N SER A 105 4.98 -3.83 -38.72
CA SER A 105 3.59 -3.52 -38.94
C SER A 105 3.07 -2.46 -37.95
N LYS A 106 2.20 -1.59 -38.43
CA LYS A 106 1.45 -0.66 -37.57
C LYS A 106 0.09 -1.22 -37.09
N GLN A 107 -0.33 -2.36 -37.63
CA GLN A 107 -1.64 -2.95 -37.34
C GLN A 107 -1.59 -4.11 -36.38
N GLU A 108 -0.51 -4.93 -36.44
CA GLU A 108 -0.36 -6.11 -35.61
C GLU A 108 0.91 -5.98 -34.76
N LYS A 109 0.85 -6.46 -33.53
CA LYS A 109 2.02 -6.58 -32.63
C LYS A 109 2.59 -7.98 -32.77
N PRO A 110 3.92 -8.15 -32.63
CA PRO A 110 4.54 -9.49 -32.66
C PRO A 110 4.03 -10.44 -31.59
N PHE A 111 3.69 -9.89 -30.42
CA PHE A 111 3.14 -10.63 -29.29
C PHE A 111 2.39 -9.68 -28.35
N HIS A 112 1.70 -10.24 -27.38
CA HIS A 112 0.99 -9.53 -26.33
C HIS A 112 1.43 -10.07 -24.97
N GLU A 113 1.36 -9.23 -23.97
CA GLU A 113 1.64 -9.56 -22.58
C GLU A 113 0.41 -9.32 -21.73
N LEU A 114 0.08 -10.29 -20.88
CA LEU A 114 -0.87 -10.18 -19.79
C LEU A 114 -0.12 -10.23 -18.47
N ILE A 115 -0.36 -9.26 -17.59
CA ILE A 115 0.17 -9.25 -16.24
C ILE A 115 -1.00 -9.41 -15.27
N LEU A 116 -0.92 -10.41 -14.39
CA LEU A 116 -1.93 -10.70 -13.39
C LEU A 116 -1.37 -10.53 -11.98
N GLN A 117 -2.14 -9.85 -11.12
CA GLN A 117 -1.80 -9.62 -9.72
C GLN A 117 -3.06 -9.73 -8.86
N ILE A 118 -2.91 -10.25 -7.63
CA ILE A 118 -3.95 -10.35 -6.61
C ILE A 118 -3.64 -9.34 -5.51
N GLY A 119 -4.60 -8.45 -5.20
CA GLY A 119 -4.44 -7.42 -4.18
C GLY A 119 -3.32 -6.42 -4.48
N ASP A 120 -2.74 -5.85 -3.43
CA ASP A 120 -1.70 -4.84 -3.46
C ASP A 120 -0.56 -5.14 -2.45
N LYS A 121 0.45 -4.25 -2.38
CA LYS A 121 1.61 -4.43 -1.50
C LYS A 121 1.26 -4.48 -0.02
N GLU A 122 0.17 -3.83 0.40
CA GLU A 122 -0.22 -3.73 1.80
C GLU A 122 -0.90 -5.00 2.30
N ASN A 123 -1.67 -5.65 1.42
CA ASN A 123 -2.48 -6.80 1.79
C ASN A 123 -2.02 -8.13 1.20
N MET A 124 -1.17 -8.11 0.14
CA MET A 124 -0.61 -9.29 -0.54
C MET A 124 0.90 -9.11 -0.84
N GLY A 125 1.63 -8.41 0.04
CA GLY A 125 3.07 -8.19 -0.12
C GLY A 125 3.87 -9.48 -0.25
N ALA A 126 4.87 -9.52 -1.13
CA ALA A 126 5.59 -10.74 -1.51
C ALA A 126 6.26 -11.50 -0.33
N GLU A 127 6.64 -10.78 0.74
CA GLU A 127 7.27 -11.36 1.94
C GLU A 127 6.26 -11.87 2.98
N SER A 128 4.97 -11.56 2.81
CA SER A 128 3.92 -11.95 3.76
C SER A 128 3.40 -13.36 3.49
N GLU A 129 2.72 -13.96 4.48
CA GLU A 129 1.99 -15.21 4.30
C GLU A 129 0.93 -15.10 3.20
N ASN A 130 0.26 -13.95 3.10
CA ASN A 130 -0.70 -13.68 2.04
C ASN A 130 -0.01 -13.61 0.66
N GLY A 131 1.21 -13.09 0.56
CA GLY A 131 2.00 -13.11 -0.66
C GLY A 131 2.35 -14.54 -1.11
N GLN A 132 2.67 -15.43 -0.17
CA GLN A 132 2.88 -16.84 -0.47
C GLN A 132 1.59 -17.53 -0.94
N LEU A 133 0.44 -17.13 -0.39
CA LEU A 133 -0.86 -17.59 -0.85
C LEU A 133 -1.16 -17.11 -2.28
N ALA A 134 -0.90 -15.82 -2.58
CA ALA A 134 -1.03 -15.28 -3.94
C ALA A 134 -0.14 -16.01 -4.94
N ARG A 135 1.09 -16.38 -4.55
CA ARG A 135 1.99 -17.21 -5.35
C ARG A 135 1.34 -18.53 -5.74
N GLN A 136 0.78 -19.25 -4.77
CA GLN A 136 0.14 -20.56 -5.00
C GLN A 136 -1.06 -20.44 -5.94
N VAL A 137 -1.89 -19.42 -5.73
CA VAL A 137 -3.05 -19.15 -6.59
C VAL A 137 -2.62 -18.83 -8.03
N LEU A 138 -1.62 -17.96 -8.21
CA LEU A 138 -1.13 -17.59 -9.54
C LEU A 138 -0.43 -18.75 -10.25
N ASP A 139 0.29 -19.61 -9.52
CA ASP A 139 0.89 -20.84 -10.06
C ASP A 139 -0.18 -21.80 -10.56
N GLU A 140 -1.20 -22.08 -9.76
CA GLU A 140 -2.30 -22.97 -10.14
C GLU A 140 -3.09 -22.42 -11.34
N TYR A 141 -3.38 -21.12 -11.35
CA TYR A 141 -4.04 -20.45 -12.47
C TYR A 141 -3.26 -20.62 -13.77
N TYR A 142 -1.94 -20.42 -13.73
CA TYR A 142 -1.09 -20.50 -14.92
C TYR A 142 -1.09 -21.90 -15.54
N ARG A 143 -1.08 -22.95 -14.73
CA ARG A 143 -1.06 -24.36 -15.23
C ARG A 143 -2.16 -24.69 -16.20
N GLY A 144 -3.33 -24.07 -16.08
CA GLY A 144 -4.45 -24.23 -17.01
C GLY A 144 -4.50 -23.22 -18.14
N PHE A 145 -3.59 -22.23 -18.19
CA PHE A 145 -3.70 -21.10 -19.11
C PHE A 145 -3.62 -21.51 -20.59
N GLN A 146 -2.64 -22.32 -20.96
CA GLN A 146 -2.44 -22.71 -22.38
C GLN A 146 -3.59 -23.58 -22.91
N GLU A 147 -4.17 -24.46 -22.07
CA GLU A 147 -5.31 -25.29 -22.44
C GLU A 147 -6.56 -24.45 -22.69
N ARG A 148 -6.83 -23.48 -21.84
CA ARG A 148 -7.95 -22.53 -22.03
C ARG A 148 -7.77 -21.61 -23.24
N ASN A 149 -6.50 -21.37 -23.62
CA ASN A 149 -6.13 -20.37 -24.66
C ASN A 149 -5.35 -21.01 -25.82
N PRO A 150 -5.91 -21.97 -26.58
CA PRO A 150 -5.17 -22.73 -27.58
C PRO A 150 -4.67 -21.89 -28.76
N GLN A 151 -5.26 -20.70 -29.03
CA GLN A 151 -4.81 -19.76 -30.08
C GLN A 151 -3.84 -18.71 -29.57
N LEU A 152 -3.45 -18.75 -28.30
CA LEU A 152 -2.46 -17.86 -27.67
C LEU A 152 -1.22 -18.68 -27.30
N ARG A 153 -0.26 -18.82 -28.24
CA ARG A 153 0.96 -19.60 -28.01
C ARG A 153 1.88 -18.86 -27.05
N VAL A 154 1.91 -19.32 -25.79
CA VAL A 154 2.80 -18.76 -24.75
C VAL A 154 4.24 -19.13 -25.07
N PHE A 155 5.15 -18.15 -25.01
CA PHE A 155 6.58 -18.35 -25.23
C PHE A 155 7.44 -17.85 -24.08
N SER A 156 6.91 -17.00 -23.22
CA SER A 156 7.60 -16.51 -22.03
C SER A 156 6.57 -16.35 -20.93
N ALA A 157 6.81 -16.94 -19.76
CA ALA A 157 5.94 -16.80 -18.60
C ALA A 157 6.76 -16.89 -17.31
N HIS A 158 6.57 -15.90 -16.45
CA HIS A 158 7.34 -15.70 -15.23
C HIS A 158 6.44 -15.24 -14.08
N LEU A 159 6.58 -15.86 -12.93
CA LEU A 159 5.94 -15.41 -11.69
C LEU A 159 7.00 -14.73 -10.83
N HIS A 160 6.86 -13.45 -10.62
CA HIS A 160 7.79 -12.62 -9.87
C HIS A 160 7.37 -12.52 -8.41
N LEU A 161 8.37 -12.75 -7.52
CA LEU A 161 8.27 -12.60 -6.06
C LEU A 161 9.33 -11.64 -5.52
N ASP A 162 10.16 -11.11 -6.39
CA ASP A 162 11.26 -10.20 -6.08
C ASP A 162 10.89 -8.71 -6.22
N GLU A 163 9.61 -8.42 -6.35
CA GLU A 163 9.05 -7.07 -6.30
C GLU A 163 8.07 -6.93 -5.11
N ALA A 164 7.37 -5.80 -5.01
CA ALA A 164 6.51 -5.50 -3.86
C ALA A 164 5.37 -6.50 -3.67
N THR A 165 4.78 -7.00 -4.77
CA THR A 165 3.62 -7.90 -4.77
C THR A 165 3.85 -9.02 -5.78
N PRO A 166 3.48 -10.28 -5.47
CA PRO A 166 3.53 -11.37 -6.45
C PRO A 166 2.69 -11.05 -7.69
N HIS A 167 3.27 -11.20 -8.87
CA HIS A 167 2.57 -10.99 -10.12
C HIS A 167 3.10 -11.90 -11.23
N LEU A 168 2.20 -12.29 -12.13
CA LEU A 168 2.46 -13.25 -13.18
C LEU A 168 2.50 -12.53 -14.54
N HIS A 169 3.60 -12.66 -15.26
CA HIS A 169 3.76 -12.21 -16.64
C HIS A 169 3.52 -13.38 -17.59
N ILE A 170 2.70 -13.18 -18.60
CA ILE A 170 2.42 -14.16 -19.65
C ILE A 170 2.56 -13.47 -21.01
N ASP A 171 3.64 -13.80 -21.73
CA ASP A 171 3.89 -13.32 -23.10
C ASP A 171 3.47 -14.39 -24.10
N PHE A 172 2.62 -14.01 -25.07
CA PHE A 172 2.08 -14.96 -26.04
C PHE A 172 1.95 -14.38 -27.45
N VAL A 173 2.08 -15.25 -28.45
CA VAL A 173 1.82 -14.95 -29.87
C VAL A 173 0.39 -15.38 -30.19
N PRO A 174 -0.53 -14.44 -30.48
CA PRO A 174 -1.89 -14.80 -30.90
C PRO A 174 -1.90 -15.20 -32.37
N PHE A 175 -2.52 -16.30 -32.71
CA PHE A 175 -2.60 -16.77 -34.09
C PHE A 175 -3.98 -17.28 -34.45
N THR A 176 -4.29 -17.22 -35.75
CA THR A 176 -5.51 -17.78 -36.33
C THR A 176 -5.18 -18.61 -37.53
N THR A 177 -6.01 -19.60 -37.82
CA THR A 177 -5.91 -20.48 -39.00
C THR A 177 -7.07 -20.26 -39.94
N GLY A 178 -6.97 -20.72 -41.20
CA GLY A 178 -8.05 -20.63 -42.18
C GLY A 178 -8.33 -19.22 -42.72
N SER A 179 -7.39 -18.28 -42.58
CA SER A 179 -7.55 -16.91 -43.07
C SER A 179 -7.61 -16.89 -44.62
N LYS A 180 -8.60 -16.18 -45.15
CA LYS A 180 -8.77 -16.02 -46.62
C LYS A 180 -7.86 -14.94 -47.22
N ARG A 181 -7.25 -14.07 -46.39
CA ARG A 181 -6.37 -12.97 -46.85
C ARG A 181 -5.00 -13.10 -46.18
N GLY A 182 -3.94 -12.98 -47.01
CA GLY A 182 -2.57 -13.11 -46.51
C GLY A 182 -2.19 -14.58 -46.30
N LEU A 183 -1.45 -14.86 -45.21
CA LEU A 183 -1.17 -16.22 -44.80
C LEU A 183 -2.46 -16.88 -44.26
N ASP A 184 -2.63 -18.16 -44.54
CA ASP A 184 -3.75 -18.95 -43.98
C ASP A 184 -3.65 -19.16 -42.46
N THR A 185 -2.43 -19.29 -41.94
CA THR A 185 -2.11 -19.18 -40.53
C THR A 185 -1.34 -17.87 -40.30
N ARG A 186 -1.85 -16.97 -39.47
CA ARG A 186 -1.28 -15.64 -39.29
C ARG A 186 -1.47 -15.09 -37.90
N VAL A 187 -0.68 -14.09 -37.55
CA VAL A 187 -0.86 -13.31 -36.32
C VAL A 187 -2.16 -12.52 -36.41
N SER A 188 -3.01 -12.67 -35.39
CA SER A 188 -4.18 -11.81 -35.18
C SER A 188 -4.78 -12.02 -33.81
N LEU A 189 -4.65 -11.05 -32.91
CA LEU A 189 -5.25 -11.11 -31.59
C LEU A 189 -6.78 -11.17 -31.68
N LYS A 190 -7.36 -10.28 -32.46
CA LYS A 190 -8.82 -10.21 -32.64
C LYS A 190 -9.43 -11.53 -33.10
N GLN A 191 -8.84 -12.17 -34.11
CA GLN A 191 -9.36 -13.43 -34.66
C GLN A 191 -9.07 -14.63 -33.75
N ALA A 192 -7.93 -14.62 -33.05
CA ALA A 192 -7.60 -15.64 -32.05
C ALA A 192 -8.65 -15.66 -30.92
N LEU A 193 -9.00 -14.48 -30.40
CA LEU A 193 -10.00 -14.37 -29.35
C LEU A 193 -11.43 -14.63 -29.87
N ALA A 194 -11.74 -14.17 -31.08
CA ALA A 194 -13.03 -14.47 -31.69
C ALA A 194 -13.25 -15.98 -31.92
N ALA A 195 -12.19 -16.74 -32.24
CA ALA A 195 -12.25 -18.20 -32.36
C ALA A 195 -12.54 -18.90 -31.02
N GLN A 196 -12.21 -18.26 -29.89
CA GLN A 196 -12.53 -18.70 -28.53
C GLN A 196 -13.93 -18.26 -28.08
N GLY A 197 -14.69 -17.53 -28.93
CA GLY A 197 -16.06 -17.11 -28.64
C GLY A 197 -16.22 -15.66 -28.20
N PHE A 198 -15.14 -14.90 -28.04
CA PHE A 198 -15.19 -13.49 -27.65
C PHE A 198 -15.51 -12.61 -28.87
N LYS A 199 -16.68 -12.00 -28.85
CA LYS A 199 -17.18 -11.18 -29.98
C LYS A 199 -17.31 -9.74 -29.49
N GLY A 200 -16.36 -8.89 -29.84
CA GLY A 200 -16.43 -7.48 -29.54
C GLY A 200 -17.68 -6.84 -30.18
N GLY A 201 -18.29 -5.93 -29.44
CA GLY A 201 -19.54 -5.26 -29.88
C GLY A 201 -19.41 -3.74 -29.98
N SER A 202 -18.65 -3.10 -29.10
CA SER A 202 -18.52 -1.65 -29.01
C SER A 202 -17.07 -1.22 -28.70
N ARG A 203 -16.85 0.11 -28.67
CA ARG A 203 -15.52 0.66 -28.33
C ARG A 203 -15.01 0.25 -26.94
N GLY A 204 -15.92 0.02 -25.98
CA GLY A 204 -15.56 -0.42 -24.61
C GLY A 204 -15.68 -1.92 -24.40
N ASP A 205 -16.38 -2.62 -25.30
CA ASP A 205 -16.63 -4.07 -25.26
C ASP A 205 -15.94 -4.75 -26.45
N THR A 206 -14.64 -4.95 -26.32
CA THR A 206 -13.78 -5.56 -27.35
C THR A 206 -13.57 -7.03 -27.06
N GLU A 207 -13.11 -7.81 -28.05
CA GLU A 207 -12.71 -9.20 -27.85
C GLU A 207 -11.68 -9.32 -26.71
N TRP A 208 -10.77 -8.36 -26.62
CA TRP A 208 -9.77 -8.30 -25.56
C TRP A 208 -10.38 -8.08 -24.18
N SER A 209 -11.28 -7.09 -24.02
CA SER A 209 -11.88 -6.80 -22.72
C SER A 209 -12.75 -7.96 -22.22
N GLN A 210 -13.48 -8.63 -23.09
CA GLN A 210 -14.26 -9.81 -22.75
C GLN A 210 -13.36 -10.98 -22.32
N TRP A 211 -12.27 -11.22 -23.06
CA TRP A 211 -11.31 -12.26 -22.74
C TRP A 211 -10.62 -11.98 -21.40
N VAL A 212 -10.16 -10.74 -21.16
CA VAL A 212 -9.53 -10.36 -19.88
C VAL A 212 -10.50 -10.55 -18.71
N LEU A 213 -11.78 -10.21 -18.89
CA LEU A 213 -12.79 -10.46 -17.84
C LEU A 213 -12.95 -11.96 -17.57
N SER A 214 -13.03 -12.76 -18.62
CA SER A 214 -13.10 -14.23 -18.49
C SER A 214 -11.87 -14.80 -17.77
N GLU A 215 -10.66 -14.31 -18.08
CA GLU A 215 -9.44 -14.78 -17.37
C GLU A 215 -9.39 -14.30 -15.90
N LYS A 216 -9.97 -13.14 -15.57
CA LYS A 216 -10.18 -12.73 -14.18
C LYS A 216 -11.16 -13.65 -13.44
N GLU A 217 -12.23 -14.06 -14.10
CA GLU A 217 -13.19 -15.03 -13.54
C GLU A 217 -12.54 -16.40 -13.30
N GLN A 218 -11.68 -16.85 -14.21
CA GLN A 218 -10.89 -18.07 -14.00
C GLN A 218 -9.93 -17.94 -12.81
N LEU A 219 -9.26 -16.80 -12.68
CA LEU A 219 -8.39 -16.53 -11.53
C LEU A 219 -9.21 -16.45 -10.24
N ALA A 220 -10.38 -15.81 -10.25
CA ALA A 220 -11.28 -15.75 -9.09
C ALA A 220 -11.74 -17.15 -8.65
N ALA A 221 -12.06 -18.04 -9.59
CA ALA A 221 -12.42 -19.43 -9.29
C ALA A 221 -11.26 -20.21 -8.64
N VAL A 222 -10.01 -19.89 -8.98
CA VAL A 222 -8.84 -20.42 -8.25
C VAL A 222 -8.76 -19.81 -6.85
N MET A 223 -8.88 -18.47 -6.73
CA MET A 223 -8.84 -17.77 -5.45
C MET A 223 -9.85 -18.31 -4.43
N GLU A 224 -11.08 -18.61 -4.86
CA GLU A 224 -12.13 -19.18 -4.00
C GLU A 224 -11.69 -20.51 -3.35
N ARG A 225 -10.95 -21.36 -4.07
CA ARG A 225 -10.41 -22.61 -3.52
C ARG A 225 -9.40 -22.39 -2.37
N TYR A 226 -8.81 -21.20 -2.34
CA TYR A 226 -7.87 -20.77 -1.30
C TYR A 226 -8.53 -19.86 -0.24
N GLY A 227 -9.87 -19.74 -0.25
CA GLY A 227 -10.60 -18.91 0.71
C GLY A 227 -10.48 -17.39 0.46
N ILE A 228 -10.15 -17.00 -0.78
CA ILE A 228 -10.05 -15.59 -1.20
C ILE A 228 -11.22 -15.28 -2.14
N GLU A 229 -12.04 -14.32 -1.79
CA GLU A 229 -13.13 -13.81 -2.61
C GLU A 229 -12.65 -12.64 -3.49
N TRP A 230 -13.10 -12.59 -4.73
CA TRP A 230 -12.78 -11.48 -5.63
C TRP A 230 -13.58 -10.23 -5.28
N GLU A 231 -12.88 -9.19 -4.82
CA GLU A 231 -13.44 -7.86 -4.59
C GLU A 231 -13.49 -7.07 -5.91
N GLN A 232 -14.69 -6.77 -6.39
CA GLN A 232 -14.90 -5.92 -7.57
C GLN A 232 -15.20 -4.48 -7.12
N LYS A 233 -14.19 -3.61 -7.13
CA LYS A 233 -14.36 -2.19 -6.72
C LYS A 233 -15.21 -1.37 -7.70
N GLY A 234 -15.49 -1.88 -8.91
CA GLY A 234 -16.28 -1.15 -9.93
C GLY A 234 -15.64 0.14 -10.42
N THR A 235 -14.42 0.43 -10.00
CA THR A 235 -13.66 1.61 -10.43
C THR A 235 -12.91 1.27 -11.71
N HIS A 236 -13.07 2.11 -12.73
CA HIS A 236 -12.24 2.10 -13.94
C HIS A 236 -11.03 3.01 -13.74
N GLU A 237 -10.31 2.83 -12.65
CA GLU A 237 -9.11 3.62 -12.40
C GLU A 237 -8.10 3.36 -13.51
N LYS A 238 -7.64 4.43 -14.12
CA LYS A 238 -6.60 4.37 -15.13
C LYS A 238 -5.31 3.89 -14.45
N HIS A 239 -4.79 2.75 -14.88
CA HIS A 239 -3.49 2.29 -14.38
C HIS A 239 -2.44 3.36 -14.58
N LEU A 240 -1.93 3.88 -13.47
CA LEU A 240 -0.82 4.81 -13.45
C LEU A 240 0.44 4.07 -13.90
N SER A 241 1.33 4.75 -14.61
CA SER A 241 2.67 4.21 -14.80
C SER A 241 3.36 4.09 -13.44
N VAL A 242 4.33 3.19 -13.29
CA VAL A 242 5.13 3.05 -12.04
C VAL A 242 5.70 4.41 -11.59
N LEU A 243 6.10 5.25 -12.56
CA LEU A 243 6.57 6.61 -12.29
C LEU A 243 5.45 7.52 -11.77
N ASP A 244 4.26 7.47 -12.35
CA ASP A 244 3.14 8.31 -11.92
C ASP A 244 2.60 7.83 -10.55
N TYR A 245 2.57 6.53 -10.30
CA TYR A 245 2.24 5.97 -9.00
C TYR A 245 3.24 6.42 -7.92
N LYS A 246 4.56 6.30 -8.18
CA LYS A 246 5.60 6.79 -7.26
C LYS A 246 5.51 8.31 -7.03
N LYS A 247 5.14 9.10 -8.04
CA LYS A 247 4.90 10.54 -7.89
C LYS A 247 3.71 10.83 -7.00
N GLN A 248 2.63 10.07 -7.16
CA GLN A 248 1.43 10.22 -6.33
C GLN A 248 1.74 9.83 -4.88
N GLU A 249 2.38 8.68 -4.62
CA GLU A 249 2.81 8.29 -3.26
C GLU A 249 3.70 9.36 -2.60
N ARG A 250 4.67 9.91 -3.35
CA ARG A 250 5.52 10.97 -2.83
C ARG A 250 4.76 12.27 -2.56
N ALA A 251 3.78 12.62 -3.39
CA ALA A 251 2.95 13.80 -3.17
C ALA A 251 2.12 13.67 -1.88
N GLU A 252 1.53 12.51 -1.64
CA GLU A 252 0.79 12.19 -0.41
C GLU A 252 1.72 12.19 0.83
N GLU A 253 2.93 11.63 0.71
CA GLU A 253 3.94 11.68 1.77
C GLU A 253 4.36 13.12 2.10
N ILE A 254 4.58 13.95 1.08
CA ILE A 254 4.92 15.37 1.24
C ILE A 254 3.80 16.10 1.96
N GLU A 255 2.54 15.92 1.56
CA GLU A 255 1.38 16.55 2.21
C GLU A 255 1.28 16.15 3.69
N GLN A 256 1.48 14.87 4.01
CA GLN A 256 1.51 14.41 5.40
C GLN A 256 2.67 15.01 6.20
N LEU A 257 3.84 15.16 5.59
CA LEU A 257 5.01 15.76 6.23
C LEU A 257 4.81 17.26 6.44
N GLU A 258 4.21 17.97 5.49
CA GLU A 258 3.86 19.39 5.60
C GLU A 258 2.85 19.63 6.73
N SER A 259 1.81 18.80 6.83
CA SER A 259 0.86 18.85 7.95
C SER A 259 1.58 18.68 9.31
N LYS A 260 2.46 17.69 9.44
CA LYS A 260 3.26 17.50 10.65
C LYS A 260 4.18 18.67 10.97
N ILE A 261 4.71 19.36 9.96
CA ILE A 261 5.50 20.58 10.15
C ILE A 261 4.65 21.69 10.73
N ILE A 262 3.45 21.92 10.19
CA ILE A 262 2.52 22.95 10.68
C ILE A 262 2.16 22.69 12.15
N ASP A 263 1.84 21.44 12.50
CA ASP A 263 1.54 21.05 13.87
C ASP A 263 2.72 21.34 14.81
N LYS A 264 3.94 20.98 14.40
CA LYS A 264 5.17 21.22 15.18
C LYS A 264 5.53 22.70 15.26
N GLN A 265 5.25 23.50 14.25
CA GLN A 265 5.42 24.95 14.31
C GLN A 265 4.48 25.60 15.32
N THR A 266 3.21 25.16 15.33
CA THR A 266 2.20 25.65 16.29
C THR A 266 2.60 25.31 17.73
N GLU A 267 3.05 24.08 17.96
CA GLU A 267 3.58 23.65 19.25
C GLU A 267 4.79 24.49 19.68
N PHE A 268 5.75 24.69 18.79
CA PHE A 268 6.94 25.51 19.01
C PHE A 268 6.58 26.96 19.39
N GLU A 269 5.67 27.60 18.65
CA GLU A 269 5.22 28.98 18.94
C GLU A 269 4.54 29.08 20.31
N THR A 270 3.72 28.08 20.64
CA THR A 270 3.05 28.01 21.94
C THR A 270 4.05 27.89 23.07
N LEU A 271 5.02 27.00 22.96
CA LEU A 271 6.11 26.82 23.94
C LEU A 271 6.97 28.06 24.06
N SER A 272 7.33 28.70 22.94
CA SER A 272 8.10 29.93 22.93
C SER A 272 7.40 31.09 23.64
N LYS A 273 6.08 31.25 23.43
CA LYS A 273 5.26 32.23 24.15
C LYS A 273 5.24 31.94 25.68
N ARG A 274 5.13 30.66 26.07
CA ARG A 274 5.15 30.27 27.49
C ARG A 274 6.50 30.58 28.15
N ILE A 275 7.63 30.32 27.46
CA ILE A 275 8.97 30.67 27.95
C ILE A 275 9.10 32.19 28.09
N GLN A 276 8.71 32.99 27.09
CA GLN A 276 8.75 34.47 27.18
C GLN A 276 7.91 35.03 28.33
N ASN A 277 6.74 34.45 28.57
CA ASN A 277 5.88 34.85 29.69
C ASN A 277 6.52 34.49 31.04
N PHE A 278 7.23 33.35 31.11
CA PHE A 278 7.98 32.98 32.31
C PHE A 278 9.13 33.97 32.58
N ASP A 279 9.91 34.34 31.55
CA ASP A 279 11.02 35.31 31.67
C ASP A 279 10.50 36.72 32.08
N LYS A 280 9.32 37.16 31.57
CA LYS A 280 8.68 38.39 32.05
C LYS A 280 8.24 38.28 33.51
N GLY A 281 7.79 37.09 33.95
CA GLY A 281 7.42 36.84 35.34
C GLY A 281 8.61 36.98 36.30
N THR A 282 9.80 36.52 35.89
CA THR A 282 11.03 36.64 36.72
C THR A 282 11.48 38.09 36.89
N ASN A 283 11.30 38.93 35.87
CA ASN A 283 11.60 40.38 35.96
C ASN A 283 10.69 41.14 36.96
N SER A 284 9.48 40.62 37.24
CA SER A 284 8.58 41.20 38.22
C SER A 284 8.92 40.83 39.66
N LEU A 285 9.82 39.85 39.88
CA LEU A 285 10.27 39.44 41.24
C LEU A 285 10.97 40.60 41.98
N SER A 286 11.75 41.45 41.28
CA SER A 286 12.37 42.63 41.90
C SER A 286 11.36 43.66 42.40
N GLN A 287 10.21 43.79 41.71
CA GLN A 287 9.11 44.65 42.16
C GLN A 287 8.37 44.06 43.34
N MET A 288 8.21 42.75 43.39
CA MET A 288 7.63 42.03 44.53
C MET A 288 8.52 42.08 45.75
N GLN A 289 9.85 41.99 45.59
CA GLN A 289 10.80 42.10 46.65
C GLN A 289 10.69 43.49 47.34
N ASN A 290 10.69 44.57 46.58
CA ASN A 290 10.48 45.91 47.08
C ASN A 290 9.14 46.10 47.80
N ALA A 291 8.09 45.50 47.31
CA ALA A 291 6.79 45.53 47.95
C ALA A 291 6.77 44.77 49.31
N LEU A 292 7.50 43.66 49.41
CA LEU A 292 7.64 42.84 50.62
C LEU A 292 8.46 43.54 51.72
N GLU A 293 9.53 44.22 51.31
CA GLU A 293 10.39 45.02 52.24
C GLU A 293 9.61 46.16 52.87
N ASN A 294 8.63 46.74 52.18
CA ASN A 294 7.81 47.84 52.69
C ASN A 294 6.50 47.42 53.31
N ALA A 295 6.13 46.15 53.31
CA ALA A 295 4.86 45.67 53.87
C ALA A 295 4.89 45.69 55.41
N SER A 296 4.03 46.47 56.03
CA SER A 296 3.92 46.66 57.49
C SER A 296 3.67 45.36 58.27
N GLU A 297 3.07 44.37 57.63
CA GLU A 297 2.80 43.06 58.22
C GLU A 297 4.06 42.19 58.48
N TYR A 298 5.18 42.57 57.86
CA TYR A 298 6.49 41.88 58.00
C TYR A 298 7.49 42.75 58.75
N GLN A 299 7.12 43.95 59.17
CA GLN A 299 7.95 44.83 60.02
C GLN A 299 7.70 44.57 61.50
N LEU A 300 8.75 44.72 62.30
CA LEU A 300 8.68 44.61 63.73
C LEU A 300 8.00 45.91 64.31
N PRO A 301 6.84 45.82 64.92
CA PRO A 301 6.23 47.01 65.50
C PRO A 301 7.02 47.45 66.74
N GLU A 302 7.08 48.78 66.91
CA GLU A 302 7.69 49.37 68.08
C GLU A 302 7.01 48.88 69.35
N PRO A 303 7.75 48.61 70.44
CA PRO A 303 7.21 48.16 71.71
C PRO A 303 6.37 49.29 72.36
N GLN A 304 5.07 49.05 72.43
CA GLN A 304 4.14 50.00 73.06
C GLN A 304 3.87 49.57 74.52
N GLY A 305 4.08 50.52 75.50
CA GLY A 305 3.74 50.32 76.87
C GLY A 305 4.78 49.48 77.64
N PHE A 306 4.44 49.07 78.93
CA PHE A 306 5.31 48.31 79.84
C PHE A 306 5.33 46.80 79.54
N LEU A 307 5.58 46.41 78.31
CA LEU A 307 5.78 44.99 77.96
C LEU A 307 7.17 44.51 78.37
N THR A 308 7.23 43.44 79.21
CA THR A 308 8.49 42.78 79.44
C THR A 308 9.09 42.20 78.17
N ALA A 309 10.41 42.15 78.06
CA ALA A 309 11.09 41.56 76.90
C ALA A 309 10.61 40.11 76.61
N LYS A 310 10.29 39.34 77.57
CA LYS A 310 9.77 37.95 77.44
C LYS A 310 8.36 37.95 76.84
N SER A 311 7.50 38.90 77.23
CA SER A 311 6.14 39.01 76.70
C SER A 311 6.13 39.54 75.29
N TYR A 312 7.00 40.53 74.96
CA TYR A 312 7.16 41.02 73.61
C TYR A 312 7.68 39.92 72.65
N LYS A 313 8.66 39.13 73.11
CA LYS A 313 9.18 38.02 72.33
C LYS A 313 8.06 37.01 71.95
N SER A 314 7.26 36.57 72.94
CA SER A 314 6.27 35.49 72.77
C SER A 314 5.03 36.01 71.97
N LYS A 315 4.61 37.25 72.17
CA LYS A 315 3.39 37.77 71.57
C LYS A 315 3.58 38.42 70.21
N VAL A 316 4.77 38.95 69.92
CA VAL A 316 5.04 39.71 68.71
C VAL A 316 6.11 39.02 67.85
N VAL A 317 7.28 38.72 68.40
CA VAL A 317 8.42 38.21 67.58
C VAL A 317 8.21 36.77 67.12
N GLU A 318 7.81 35.85 67.99
CA GLU A 318 7.62 34.45 67.62
C GLU A 318 6.50 34.24 66.58
N PRO A 319 5.35 34.87 66.67
CA PRO A 319 4.34 34.81 65.60
C PRO A 319 4.84 35.36 64.27
N LEU A 320 5.55 36.50 64.26
CA LEU A 320 6.16 37.09 63.06
C LEU A 320 7.17 36.12 62.43
N ILE A 321 8.08 35.55 63.21
CA ILE A 321 9.05 34.58 62.72
C ILE A 321 8.34 33.33 62.15
N LYS A 322 7.31 32.85 62.79
CA LYS A 322 6.51 31.70 62.28
C LYS A 322 5.87 32.03 60.92
N ARG A 323 5.31 33.25 60.77
CA ARG A 323 4.70 33.73 59.52
C ARG A 323 5.77 33.85 58.42
N LEU A 324 6.93 34.44 58.69
CA LEU A 324 8.05 34.57 57.77
C LEU A 324 8.57 33.17 57.30
N LYS A 325 8.75 32.24 58.25
CA LYS A 325 9.15 30.85 57.92
C LYS A 325 8.14 30.15 57.03
N SER A 326 6.85 30.35 57.26
CA SER A 326 5.79 29.80 56.42
C SER A 326 5.82 30.40 55.00
N LEU A 327 6.00 31.73 54.88
CA LEU A 327 6.12 32.44 53.61
C LEU A 327 7.33 31.92 52.80
N VAL A 328 8.51 31.84 53.41
CA VAL A 328 9.73 31.30 52.79
C VAL A 328 9.51 29.88 52.31
N LYS A 329 8.91 29.01 53.12
CA LYS A 329 8.61 27.63 52.71
C LYS A 329 7.70 27.59 51.46
N THR A 330 6.66 28.40 51.44
CA THR A 330 5.72 28.48 50.30
C THR A 330 6.42 28.99 49.05
N LEU A 331 7.26 30.03 49.14
CA LEU A 331 8.04 30.55 48.03
C LEU A 331 9.04 29.55 47.50
N MET A 332 9.74 28.81 48.37
CA MET A 332 10.67 27.75 47.97
C MET A 332 9.95 26.66 47.14
N VAL A 333 8.78 26.17 47.59
CA VAL A 333 8.02 25.17 46.87
C VAL A 333 7.64 25.67 45.50
N ARG A 334 7.09 26.89 45.41
CA ARG A 334 6.72 27.50 44.13
C ARG A 334 7.90 27.72 43.19
N TYR A 335 9.06 28.12 43.74
CA TYR A 335 10.30 28.32 42.98
C TYR A 335 10.79 27.00 42.36
N PHE A 336 10.85 25.91 43.14
CA PHE A 336 11.24 24.61 42.59
C PHE A 336 10.26 24.09 41.55
N GLN A 337 8.96 24.25 41.77
CA GLN A 337 7.96 23.90 40.76
C GLN A 337 8.15 24.69 39.44
N ALA A 338 8.42 25.99 39.56
CA ALA A 338 8.66 26.84 38.37
C ALA A 338 9.95 26.46 37.61
N ILE A 339 11.02 26.08 38.32
CA ILE A 339 12.25 25.56 37.70
C ILE A 339 11.97 24.24 36.94
N ASP A 340 11.27 23.30 37.56
CA ASP A 340 10.94 22.02 36.93
C ASP A 340 10.10 22.24 35.66
N ASP A 341 9.11 23.12 35.73
CA ASP A 341 8.29 23.46 34.58
C ASP A 341 9.08 24.14 33.47
N TYR A 342 9.99 25.04 33.82
CA TYR A 342 10.89 25.69 32.86
C TYR A 342 11.82 24.69 32.16
N GLN A 343 12.42 23.76 32.91
CA GLN A 343 13.29 22.73 32.36
C GLN A 343 12.54 21.81 31.41
N ARG A 344 11.32 21.36 31.76
CA ARG A 344 10.46 20.54 30.89
C ARG A 344 10.12 21.29 29.60
N LEU A 345 9.73 22.56 29.70
CA LEU A 345 9.41 23.38 28.54
C LEU A 345 10.60 23.54 27.60
N ASN A 346 11.80 23.79 28.12
CA ASN A 346 13.01 23.90 27.31
C ASN A 346 13.39 22.59 26.62
N GLN A 347 13.29 21.46 27.31
CA GLN A 347 13.55 20.13 26.72
C GLN A 347 12.57 19.85 25.58
N THR A 348 11.27 20.11 25.79
CA THR A 348 10.24 19.89 24.75
C THR A 348 10.47 20.83 23.57
N ASN A 349 10.83 22.09 23.79
CA ASN A 349 11.12 23.05 22.73
C ASN A 349 12.34 22.64 21.90
N ALA A 350 13.41 22.16 22.53
CA ALA A 350 14.59 21.64 21.84
C ALA A 350 14.26 20.41 20.99
N ALA A 351 13.49 19.46 21.53
CA ALA A 351 13.04 18.28 20.81
C ALA A 351 12.16 18.65 19.59
N CYS A 352 11.24 19.60 19.75
CA CYS A 352 10.39 20.11 18.68
C CYS A 352 11.22 20.74 17.55
N THR A 353 12.24 21.54 17.89
CA THR A 353 13.15 22.17 16.91
C THR A 353 13.91 21.13 16.08
N VAL A 354 14.42 20.08 16.74
CA VAL A 354 15.10 18.97 16.03
C VAL A 354 14.16 18.21 15.11
N ALA A 355 12.93 17.92 15.58
CA ALA A 355 11.92 17.24 14.78
C ALA A 355 11.55 18.03 13.51
N MET A 356 11.34 19.34 13.64
CA MET A 356 11.06 20.23 12.49
C MET A 356 12.21 20.25 11.49
N LYS A 357 13.46 20.30 11.96
CA LYS A 357 14.65 20.29 11.09
C LYS A 357 14.71 18.97 10.30
N ASN A 358 14.49 17.83 10.95
CA ASN A 358 14.51 16.51 10.31
C ASN A 358 13.37 16.36 9.28
N LEU A 359 12.18 16.88 9.58
CA LEU A 359 11.06 16.88 8.62
C LEU A 359 11.36 17.73 7.39
N LYS A 360 11.94 18.91 7.56
CA LYS A 360 12.34 19.78 6.42
C LYS A 360 13.39 19.12 5.52
N ILE A 361 14.36 18.40 6.09
CA ILE A 361 15.37 17.66 5.30
C ILE A 361 14.68 16.56 4.46
N LYS A 362 13.74 15.81 5.03
CA LYS A 362 13.00 14.76 4.31
C LYS A 362 12.16 15.26 3.14
N ILE A 363 11.65 16.49 3.21
CA ILE A 363 10.87 17.11 2.11
C ILE A 363 11.79 17.57 0.99
N SER A 364 13.03 17.97 1.31
CA SER A 364 14.00 18.48 0.33
C SER A 364 14.80 17.39 -0.38
N SER A 365 14.75 16.15 0.09
CA SER A 365 15.35 14.95 -0.53
C SER A 365 14.36 14.22 -1.43
#